data_c1c3ee90e90d53868fb210494259d47c
#
_entry.id   c1c3ee90e90d53868fb210494259d47c
#
_cell.length_a   1.000
_cell.length_b   1.000
_cell.length_c   1.000
_cell.angle_alpha   90.00
_cell.angle_beta   90.00
_cell.angle_gamma   90.00
#
_symmetry.space_group_name_H-M   'P 1'
#
loop_
_entity.id
_entity.type
_entity.pdbx_description
1 polymer ?
#
loop_
_entity_poly.entity_id
_entity_poly.type
_entity_poly.pdbx_seq_one_letter_code
_entity_poly.pdbx_strand_id
1 'polypeptide(L)'
;PFSLDRDHAAQPSRFTVGFTHENERYSYSVEAHRWGISREELWAAGQRWRKVFVRSQGPEDVEPTVESGTTLKGATNEVRRITTPKDLFLAIALKYKHATLAPIARSLRAMRFIHHSDEERRSRLQWVMSRLAEDPDQWSGIANAIAQAADLGIVGLELEEQEVPQEVLELLRRLPWSEDEEAEVPPEVLKELQRHLVLHHRGADGEEYRLTIGQQSQGTLTWLATVGPAMDALRLGQVLCIDELDASLHPTLTATLVDMFKDPDLNTRGAQIVFTTHDTALLDN
;
A
#
# COMPACT_ATOMS: atom_id res chain seq x y z
N PRO A 1 -10.74 -12.41 -16.50
CA PRO A 1 -10.89 -13.35 -17.61
C PRO A 1 -10.07 -12.92 -18.81
N PHE A 2 -9.40 -13.87 -19.46
CA PHE A 2 -8.55 -13.60 -20.61
C PHE A 2 -9.39 -13.23 -21.83
N SER A 3 -9.33 -11.97 -22.25
CA SER A 3 -10.25 -11.40 -23.25
C SER A 3 -10.01 -11.86 -24.70
N LEU A 4 -8.86 -12.47 -24.98
CA LEU A 4 -8.48 -12.93 -26.33
C LEU A 4 -8.90 -14.38 -26.62
N ASP A 5 -9.51 -15.07 -25.66
CA ASP A 5 -10.01 -16.43 -25.80
C ASP A 5 -11.48 -16.46 -25.37
N ARG A 6 -12.37 -16.88 -26.30
CA ARG A 6 -13.83 -16.90 -26.03
C ARG A 6 -14.22 -17.84 -24.91
N ASP A 7 -13.57 -19.00 -24.81
CA ASP A 7 -13.89 -20.01 -23.80
C ASP A 7 -13.43 -19.56 -22.40
N HIS A 8 -12.30 -18.87 -22.31
CA HIS A 8 -11.76 -18.33 -21.07
C HIS A 8 -12.35 -16.96 -20.69
N ALA A 9 -12.87 -16.20 -21.65
CA ALA A 9 -13.47 -14.88 -21.38
C ALA A 9 -14.74 -14.97 -20.52
N ALA A 10 -15.44 -16.12 -20.53
CA ALA A 10 -16.63 -16.37 -19.71
C ALA A 10 -16.30 -16.92 -18.31
N GLN A 11 -15.07 -17.40 -18.09
CA GLN A 11 -14.64 -17.97 -16.82
C GLN A 11 -14.29 -16.87 -15.80
N PRO A 12 -14.41 -17.14 -14.48
CA PRO A 12 -13.97 -16.21 -13.46
C PRO A 12 -12.45 -16.08 -13.43
N SER A 13 -11.97 -14.90 -13.02
CA SER A 13 -10.61 -14.77 -12.50
C SER A 13 -10.59 -15.29 -11.08
N ARG A 14 -9.65 -16.19 -10.75
CA ARG A 14 -9.49 -16.71 -9.40
C ARG A 14 -8.22 -16.16 -8.77
N PHE A 15 -8.36 -15.67 -7.55
CA PHE A 15 -7.27 -15.18 -6.72
C PHE A 15 -7.24 -15.99 -5.43
N THR A 16 -6.05 -16.38 -5.00
CA THR A 16 -5.90 -17.11 -3.73
C THR A 16 -4.67 -16.59 -2.99
N VAL A 17 -4.81 -16.36 -1.69
CA VAL A 17 -3.73 -15.96 -0.80
C VAL A 17 -3.75 -16.81 0.46
N GLY A 18 -2.57 -17.33 0.84
CA GLY A 18 -2.33 -17.94 2.14
C GLY A 18 -1.65 -16.94 3.06
N PHE A 19 -2.11 -16.82 4.30
CA PHE A 19 -1.54 -15.91 5.28
C PHE A 19 -1.70 -16.46 6.71
N THR A 20 -1.00 -15.83 7.64
CA THR A 20 -1.08 -16.16 9.08
C THR A 20 -1.68 -14.99 9.85
N HIS A 21 -2.61 -15.28 10.75
CA HIS A 21 -3.17 -14.35 11.72
C HIS A 21 -3.22 -15.05 13.09
N GLU A 22 -2.65 -14.42 14.14
CA GLU A 22 -2.60 -14.98 15.51
C GLU A 22 -2.08 -16.43 15.56
N ASN A 23 -0.99 -16.72 14.83
CA ASN A 23 -0.38 -18.05 14.69
C ASN A 23 -1.25 -19.13 14.02
N GLU A 24 -2.43 -18.80 13.52
CA GLU A 24 -3.27 -19.69 12.71
C GLU A 24 -3.10 -19.35 11.22
N ARG A 25 -2.92 -20.37 10.37
CA ARG A 25 -2.80 -20.19 8.92
C ARG A 25 -4.18 -20.17 8.29
N TYR A 26 -4.39 -19.28 7.34
CA TYR A 26 -5.60 -19.13 6.56
C TYR A 26 -5.32 -19.24 5.07
N SER A 27 -6.34 -19.71 4.34
CA SER A 27 -6.40 -19.61 2.88
C SER A 27 -7.66 -18.83 2.51
N TYR A 28 -7.47 -17.74 1.78
CA TYR A 28 -8.55 -16.90 1.29
C TYR A 28 -8.56 -16.92 -0.23
N SER A 29 -9.71 -17.23 -0.84
CA SER A 29 -9.85 -17.25 -2.30
C SER A 29 -11.10 -16.53 -2.76
N VAL A 30 -10.99 -15.91 -3.95
CA VAL A 30 -12.05 -15.12 -4.59
C VAL A 30 -12.14 -15.51 -6.05
N GLU A 31 -13.37 -15.74 -6.53
CA GLU A 31 -13.69 -15.88 -7.94
C GLU A 31 -14.50 -14.65 -8.41
N ALA A 32 -13.91 -13.90 -9.35
CA ALA A 32 -14.47 -12.65 -9.84
C ALA A 32 -14.83 -12.73 -11.34
N HIS A 33 -16.03 -12.29 -11.67
CA HIS A 33 -16.54 -12.08 -13.01
C HIS A 33 -16.72 -10.59 -13.30
N ARG A 34 -17.02 -10.22 -14.55
CA ARG A 34 -17.35 -8.83 -14.89
C ARG A 34 -18.57 -8.28 -14.15
N TRP A 35 -19.53 -9.15 -13.81
CA TRP A 35 -20.74 -8.77 -13.08
C TRP A 35 -20.54 -8.69 -11.56
N GLY A 36 -19.53 -9.37 -11.01
CA GLY A 36 -19.28 -9.37 -9.57
C GLY A 36 -18.52 -10.62 -9.09
N ILE A 37 -18.60 -10.86 -7.81
CA ILE A 37 -17.94 -11.97 -7.12
C ILE A 37 -18.89 -13.18 -7.08
N SER A 38 -18.54 -14.27 -7.78
CA SER A 38 -19.32 -15.51 -7.77
C SER A 38 -19.06 -16.36 -6.55
N ARG A 39 -17.83 -16.36 -6.04
CA ARG A 39 -17.42 -17.18 -4.91
C ARG A 39 -16.34 -16.48 -4.08
N GLU A 40 -16.45 -16.61 -2.78
CA GLU A 40 -15.48 -16.10 -1.81
C GLU A 40 -15.38 -17.08 -0.66
N GLU A 41 -14.18 -17.51 -0.33
CA GLU A 41 -13.95 -18.56 0.65
C GLU A 41 -12.82 -18.17 1.61
N LEU A 42 -13.05 -18.48 2.89
CA LEU A 42 -12.02 -18.41 3.92
C LEU A 42 -11.96 -19.75 4.66
N TRP A 43 -10.76 -20.31 4.69
CA TRP A 43 -10.44 -21.56 5.36
C TRP A 43 -9.34 -21.33 6.38
N ALA A 44 -9.43 -21.98 7.54
CA ALA A 44 -8.42 -21.96 8.59
C ALA A 44 -7.73 -23.32 8.66
N ALA A 45 -6.40 -23.33 8.83
CA ALA A 45 -5.62 -24.55 8.99
C ALA A 45 -5.78 -25.11 10.40
N GLY A 46 -5.94 -26.43 10.50
CA GLY A 46 -5.93 -27.21 11.73
C GLY A 46 -5.29 -28.56 11.44
N GLN A 47 -5.71 -29.63 12.08
CA GLN A 47 -5.36 -31.00 11.64
C GLN A 47 -5.87 -31.26 10.21
N ARG A 48 -6.99 -30.62 9.86
CA ARG A 48 -7.54 -30.50 8.50
C ARG A 48 -7.98 -29.07 8.29
N TRP A 49 -8.07 -28.62 7.02
CA TRP A 49 -8.64 -27.34 6.67
C TRP A 49 -10.10 -27.25 7.15
N ARG A 50 -10.42 -26.20 7.90
CA ARG A 50 -11.75 -25.91 8.44
C ARG A 50 -12.35 -24.74 7.70
N LYS A 51 -13.58 -24.90 7.23
CA LYS A 51 -14.34 -23.79 6.65
C LYS A 51 -14.58 -22.73 7.73
N VAL A 52 -14.23 -21.48 7.45
CA VAL A 52 -14.65 -20.31 8.21
C VAL A 52 -15.94 -19.78 7.60
N PHE A 53 -15.91 -19.49 6.29
CA PHE A 53 -17.11 -19.24 5.50
C PHE A 53 -16.88 -19.58 4.02
N VAL A 54 -18.00 -19.81 3.32
CA VAL A 54 -18.08 -19.83 1.85
C VAL A 54 -19.26 -18.97 1.45
N ARG A 55 -19.00 -17.92 0.65
CA ARG A 55 -20.01 -17.09 0.03
C ARG A 55 -20.12 -17.47 -1.44
N SER A 56 -21.35 -17.61 -1.92
CA SER A 56 -21.68 -17.88 -3.33
C SER A 56 -22.78 -16.95 -3.80
N GLN A 57 -22.69 -16.49 -5.06
CA GLN A 57 -23.71 -15.64 -5.66
C GLN A 57 -23.72 -15.82 -7.18
N GLY A 58 -24.88 -15.93 -7.78
CA GLY A 58 -25.10 -15.89 -9.22
C GLY A 58 -25.30 -14.46 -9.73
N PRO A 59 -25.30 -14.26 -11.06
CA PRO A 59 -25.43 -12.93 -11.66
C PRO A 59 -26.81 -12.28 -11.43
N GLU A 60 -27.85 -13.08 -11.19
CA GLU A 60 -29.23 -12.62 -10.97
C GLU A 60 -29.64 -12.65 -9.49
N ASP A 61 -28.78 -13.14 -8.60
CA ASP A 61 -29.10 -13.23 -7.18
C ASP A 61 -29.06 -11.85 -6.53
N VAL A 62 -30.13 -11.50 -5.81
CA VAL A 62 -30.24 -10.23 -5.07
C VAL A 62 -29.30 -10.23 -3.86
N GLU A 63 -29.18 -11.36 -3.17
CA GLU A 63 -28.33 -11.52 -1.99
C GLU A 63 -27.42 -12.75 -2.14
N PRO A 64 -26.20 -12.71 -1.61
CA PRO A 64 -25.34 -13.89 -1.59
C PRO A 64 -25.86 -14.96 -0.63
N THR A 65 -25.53 -16.21 -0.92
CA THR A 65 -25.60 -17.31 0.04
C THR A 65 -24.31 -17.40 0.82
N VAL A 66 -24.38 -17.54 2.14
CA VAL A 66 -23.19 -17.66 3.01
C VAL A 66 -23.32 -18.93 3.86
N GLU A 67 -22.40 -19.86 3.62
CA GLU A 67 -22.25 -21.05 4.44
C GLU A 67 -21.22 -20.75 5.54
N SER A 68 -21.69 -20.78 6.78
CA SER A 68 -20.86 -20.51 7.96
C SER A 68 -20.19 -21.79 8.47
N GLY A 69 -18.91 -21.69 8.81
CA GLY A 69 -18.22 -22.70 9.59
C GLY A 69 -18.63 -22.65 11.07
N THR A 70 -18.29 -23.69 11.82
CA THR A 70 -18.66 -23.83 13.23
C THR A 70 -18.02 -22.78 14.14
N THR A 71 -16.90 -22.18 13.73
CA THR A 71 -16.16 -21.17 14.48
C THR A 71 -16.60 -19.74 14.17
N LEU A 72 -17.46 -19.54 13.16
CA LEU A 72 -17.90 -18.21 12.74
C LEU A 72 -18.94 -17.66 13.74
N LYS A 73 -18.55 -16.63 14.48
CA LYS A 73 -19.41 -15.95 15.45
C LYS A 73 -19.56 -14.49 15.08
N GLY A 74 -20.78 -13.96 15.14
CA GLY A 74 -21.05 -12.54 14.87
C GLY A 74 -22.29 -12.35 14.01
N ALA A 75 -22.49 -11.12 13.56
CA ALA A 75 -23.65 -10.66 12.79
C ALA A 75 -23.57 -11.06 11.30
N THR A 76 -23.41 -12.36 11.02
CA THR A 76 -23.18 -12.89 9.65
C THR A 76 -24.36 -12.59 8.72
N ASN A 77 -25.60 -12.71 9.21
CA ASN A 77 -26.79 -12.45 8.39
C ASN A 77 -26.96 -10.97 8.03
N GLU A 78 -26.61 -10.07 8.95
CA GLU A 78 -26.63 -8.62 8.71
C GLU A 78 -25.60 -8.23 7.65
N VAL A 79 -24.38 -8.74 7.78
CA VAL A 79 -23.32 -8.53 6.79
C VAL A 79 -23.74 -9.09 5.43
N ARG A 80 -24.32 -10.29 5.38
CA ARG A 80 -24.81 -10.92 4.15
C ARG A 80 -25.82 -10.05 3.41
N ARG A 81 -26.83 -9.49 4.12
CA ARG A 81 -27.90 -8.68 3.54
C ARG A 81 -27.43 -7.37 2.90
N ILE A 82 -26.32 -6.81 3.39
CA ILE A 82 -25.76 -5.55 2.88
C ILE A 82 -24.62 -5.77 1.89
N THR A 83 -24.20 -7.01 1.66
CA THR A 83 -23.17 -7.36 0.69
C THR A 83 -23.76 -7.40 -0.71
N THR A 84 -23.30 -6.51 -1.58
CA THR A 84 -23.69 -6.46 -2.99
C THR A 84 -22.89 -7.47 -3.85
N PRO A 85 -23.30 -7.75 -5.09
CA PRO A 85 -22.56 -8.64 -5.98
C PRO A 85 -21.09 -8.21 -6.21
N LYS A 86 -20.80 -6.91 -6.13
CA LYS A 86 -19.45 -6.38 -6.37
C LYS A 86 -18.58 -6.27 -5.11
N ASP A 87 -19.17 -6.50 -3.93
CA ASP A 87 -18.47 -6.43 -2.67
C ASP A 87 -17.81 -7.76 -2.30
N LEU A 88 -16.67 -7.70 -1.63
CA LEU A 88 -16.14 -8.82 -0.89
C LEU A 88 -16.83 -8.92 0.47
N PHE A 89 -17.38 -10.07 0.80
CA PHE A 89 -18.03 -10.33 2.09
C PHE A 89 -17.10 -10.06 3.27
N LEU A 90 -15.81 -10.44 3.13
CA LEU A 90 -14.79 -10.19 4.14
C LEU A 90 -14.53 -8.69 4.34
N ALA A 91 -14.58 -7.88 3.28
CA ALA A 91 -14.42 -6.44 3.37
C ALA A 91 -15.61 -5.76 4.06
N ILE A 92 -16.84 -6.20 3.75
CA ILE A 92 -18.05 -5.74 4.43
C ILE A 92 -18.02 -6.14 5.91
N ALA A 93 -17.61 -7.40 6.20
CA ALA A 93 -17.44 -7.87 7.58
C ALA A 93 -16.42 -7.02 8.38
N LEU A 94 -15.33 -6.56 7.73
CA LEU A 94 -14.39 -5.64 8.34
C LEU A 94 -15.03 -4.28 8.63
N LYS A 95 -15.72 -3.70 7.64
CA LYS A 95 -16.38 -2.39 7.76
C LYS A 95 -17.40 -2.35 8.92
N TYR A 96 -18.17 -3.43 9.08
CA TYR A 96 -19.20 -3.55 10.11
C TYR A 96 -18.71 -4.27 11.38
N LYS A 97 -17.40 -4.43 11.55
CA LYS A 97 -16.77 -4.94 12.78
C LYS A 97 -17.28 -6.32 13.19
N HIS A 98 -17.47 -7.22 12.21
CA HIS A 98 -17.88 -8.61 12.49
C HIS A 98 -16.90 -9.30 13.44
N ALA A 99 -17.43 -9.93 14.50
CA ALA A 99 -16.62 -10.41 15.63
C ALA A 99 -15.45 -11.32 15.21
N THR A 100 -15.71 -12.34 14.38
CA THR A 100 -14.65 -13.27 13.92
C THR A 100 -13.89 -12.76 12.70
N LEU A 101 -14.59 -12.17 11.71
CA LEU A 101 -13.97 -11.87 10.41
C LEU A 101 -13.17 -10.56 10.40
N ALA A 102 -13.58 -9.57 11.20
CA ALA A 102 -12.90 -8.27 11.17
C ALA A 102 -11.43 -8.32 11.64
N PRO A 103 -11.04 -9.08 12.69
CA PRO A 103 -9.63 -9.26 13.03
C PRO A 103 -8.82 -9.89 11.90
N ILE A 104 -9.33 -10.97 11.30
CA ILE A 104 -8.67 -11.69 10.19
C ILE A 104 -8.51 -10.78 8.98
N ALA A 105 -9.57 -10.06 8.60
CA ALA A 105 -9.55 -9.13 7.48
C ALA A 105 -8.55 -7.97 7.66
N ARG A 106 -8.31 -7.53 8.91
CA ARG A 106 -7.29 -6.51 9.21
C ARG A 106 -5.89 -6.95 8.83
N SER A 107 -5.55 -8.23 8.99
CA SER A 107 -4.24 -8.75 8.58
C SER A 107 -4.03 -8.65 7.07
N LEU A 108 -5.05 -8.93 6.26
CA LEU A 108 -4.98 -8.73 4.81
C LEU A 108 -4.93 -7.23 4.45
N ARG A 109 -5.73 -6.40 5.12
CA ARG A 109 -5.73 -4.95 4.89
C ARG A 109 -4.41 -4.28 5.31
N ALA A 110 -3.65 -4.89 6.21
CA ALA A 110 -2.35 -4.38 6.64
C ALA A 110 -1.25 -4.57 5.58
N MET A 111 -1.47 -5.38 4.55
CA MET A 111 -0.58 -5.50 3.42
C MET A 111 -0.54 -4.17 2.66
N ARG A 112 0.67 -3.73 2.30
CA ARG A 112 0.89 -2.52 1.52
C ARG A 112 1.18 -2.89 0.08
N PHE A 113 0.56 -2.18 -0.86
CA PHE A 113 0.79 -2.36 -2.29
C PHE A 113 1.43 -1.11 -2.87
N ILE A 114 2.45 -1.31 -3.68
CA ILE A 114 3.09 -0.25 -4.47
C ILE A 114 2.89 -0.56 -5.95
N HIS A 115 2.28 0.38 -6.66
CA HIS A 115 2.20 0.40 -8.12
C HIS A 115 2.99 1.60 -8.65
N HIS A 116 3.54 1.46 -9.85
CA HIS A 116 4.42 2.49 -10.44
C HIS A 116 3.65 3.49 -11.32
N SER A 117 2.54 4.04 -10.83
CA SER A 117 1.90 5.19 -11.46
C SER A 117 2.46 6.51 -10.92
N ASP A 118 2.47 7.55 -11.76
CA ASP A 118 2.93 8.88 -11.35
C ASP A 118 2.10 9.48 -10.22
N GLU A 119 0.80 9.22 -10.21
CA GLU A 119 -0.12 9.68 -9.19
C GLU A 119 0.18 9.04 -7.83
N GLU A 120 0.34 7.72 -7.80
CA GLU A 120 0.68 6.99 -6.58
C GLU A 120 2.08 7.34 -6.07
N ARG A 121 3.04 7.58 -6.97
CA ARG A 121 4.39 8.04 -6.57
C ARG A 121 4.30 9.37 -5.85
N ARG A 122 3.53 10.35 -6.37
CA ARG A 122 3.31 11.64 -5.71
C ARG A 122 2.65 11.46 -4.34
N SER A 123 1.60 10.66 -4.26
CA SER A 123 0.92 10.36 -2.99
C SER A 123 1.86 9.75 -1.95
N ARG A 124 2.77 8.85 -2.37
CA ARG A 124 3.77 8.27 -1.46
C ARG A 124 4.82 9.26 -1.02
N LEU A 125 5.27 10.17 -1.90
CA LEU A 125 6.17 11.26 -1.51
C LEU A 125 5.50 12.21 -0.52
N GLN A 126 4.24 12.57 -0.72
CA GLN A 126 3.46 13.35 0.25
C GLN A 126 3.33 12.61 1.59
N TRP A 127 3.09 11.31 1.55
CA TRP A 127 3.07 10.50 2.77
C TRP A 127 4.42 10.51 3.49
N VAL A 128 5.57 10.40 2.78
CA VAL A 128 6.91 10.52 3.38
C VAL A 128 7.10 11.90 4.04
N MET A 129 6.71 12.98 3.36
CA MET A 129 6.76 14.34 3.92
C MET A 129 5.89 14.49 5.17
N SER A 130 4.69 13.89 5.17
CA SER A 130 3.81 13.89 6.36
C SER A 130 4.48 13.19 7.54
N ARG A 131 5.14 12.05 7.30
CA ARG A 131 5.85 11.31 8.35
C ARG A 131 7.03 12.08 8.91
N LEU A 132 7.81 12.73 8.04
CA LEU A 132 8.90 13.62 8.46
C LEU A 132 8.40 14.78 9.33
N ALA A 133 7.20 15.30 9.05
CA ALA A 133 6.59 16.38 9.82
C ALA A 133 5.99 15.92 11.15
N GLU A 134 5.41 14.71 11.19
CA GLU A 134 4.76 14.17 12.39
C GLU A 134 5.77 13.70 13.45
N ASP A 135 6.87 13.10 13.02
CA ASP A 135 7.91 12.55 13.89
C ASP A 135 9.30 12.78 13.27
N PRO A 136 9.83 14.03 13.35
CA PRO A 136 11.11 14.38 12.74
C PRO A 136 12.28 13.56 13.27
N ASP A 137 12.31 13.25 14.58
CA ASP A 137 13.42 12.55 15.21
C ASP A 137 13.53 11.11 14.71
N GLN A 138 12.40 10.42 14.59
CA GLN A 138 12.37 9.05 14.11
C GLN A 138 12.65 8.99 12.60
N TRP A 139 12.03 9.87 11.80
CA TRP A 139 12.10 9.79 10.35
C TRP A 139 13.32 10.45 9.74
N SER A 140 13.95 11.45 10.36
CA SER A 140 15.21 12.03 9.89
C SER A 140 16.35 11.02 9.87
N GLY A 141 16.48 10.20 10.92
CA GLY A 141 17.46 9.12 10.96
C GLY A 141 17.23 8.09 9.85
N ILE A 142 15.99 7.69 9.64
CA ILE A 142 15.58 6.78 8.57
C ILE A 142 15.85 7.39 7.19
N ALA A 143 15.45 8.64 6.97
CA ALA A 143 15.65 9.35 5.71
C ALA A 143 17.14 9.48 5.34
N ASN A 144 17.99 9.80 6.33
CA ASN A 144 19.43 9.88 6.12
C ASN A 144 20.06 8.50 5.81
N ALA A 145 19.63 7.44 6.51
CA ALA A 145 20.07 6.07 6.22
C ALA A 145 19.68 5.66 4.79
N ILE A 146 18.46 5.99 4.37
CA ILE A 146 17.94 5.75 3.03
C ILE A 146 18.75 6.48 1.96
N ALA A 147 19.07 7.76 2.22
CA ALA A 147 19.86 8.58 1.30
C ALA A 147 21.27 8.00 1.10
N GLN A 148 21.90 7.58 2.19
CA GLN A 148 23.25 7.01 2.17
C GLN A 148 23.30 5.60 1.54
N ALA A 149 22.29 4.76 1.78
CA ALA A 149 22.25 3.40 1.23
C ALA A 149 22.14 3.36 -0.31
N ALA A 150 21.64 4.41 -0.92
CA ALA A 150 21.38 4.46 -2.35
C ALA A 150 22.58 4.92 -3.21
N ASP A 151 23.67 5.38 -2.60
CA ASP A 151 24.85 5.99 -3.29
C ASP A 151 24.45 7.02 -4.37
N LEU A 152 23.35 7.74 -4.13
CA LEU A 152 22.81 8.76 -5.04
C LEU A 152 23.46 10.14 -4.81
N GLY A 153 24.55 10.19 -4.00
CA GLY A 153 25.16 11.43 -3.57
C GLY A 153 24.28 12.24 -2.60
N ILE A 154 23.17 11.70 -2.12
CA ILE A 154 22.30 12.34 -1.15
C ILE A 154 22.91 12.13 0.24
N VAL A 155 23.12 13.21 0.96
CA VAL A 155 23.70 13.19 2.33
C VAL A 155 22.67 13.53 3.40
N GLY A 156 21.50 14.04 3.00
CA GLY A 156 20.42 14.36 3.94
C GLY A 156 19.13 14.73 3.24
N LEU A 157 18.06 14.68 4.03
CA LEU A 157 16.71 15.09 3.66
C LEU A 157 16.22 16.11 4.69
N GLU A 158 15.67 17.21 4.23
CA GLU A 158 15.12 18.28 5.07
C GLU A 158 13.70 18.61 4.61
N LEU A 159 12.80 18.81 5.56
CA LEU A 159 11.45 19.31 5.30
C LEU A 159 11.41 20.79 5.64
N GLU A 160 11.21 21.64 4.63
CA GLU A 160 11.07 23.08 4.81
C GLU A 160 9.61 23.51 4.75
N GLU A 161 9.27 24.51 5.52
CA GLU A 161 7.99 25.19 5.41
C GLU A 161 8.20 26.53 4.71
N GLN A 162 7.47 26.73 3.60
CA GLN A 162 7.51 27.99 2.83
C GLN A 162 6.10 28.57 2.77
N GLU A 163 6.02 29.89 2.72
CA GLU A 163 4.73 30.55 2.54
C GLU A 163 4.14 30.22 1.16
N VAL A 164 2.83 29.90 1.13
CA VAL A 164 2.14 29.66 -0.15
C VAL A 164 2.01 31.01 -0.87
N PRO A 165 2.44 31.11 -2.14
CA PRO A 165 2.33 32.35 -2.92
C PRO A 165 0.88 32.86 -2.97
N GLN A 166 0.69 34.17 -2.89
CA GLN A 166 -0.63 34.81 -2.87
C GLN A 166 -1.47 34.42 -4.10
N GLU A 167 -0.85 34.28 -5.27
CA GLU A 167 -1.50 33.88 -6.51
C GLU A 167 -2.11 32.47 -6.40
N VAL A 168 -1.40 31.55 -5.73
CA VAL A 168 -1.85 30.17 -5.48
C VAL A 168 -3.01 30.19 -4.47
N LEU A 169 -2.89 30.99 -3.40
CA LEU A 169 -3.98 31.15 -2.42
C LEU A 169 -5.25 31.69 -3.05
N GLU A 170 -5.16 32.68 -3.95
CA GLU A 170 -6.30 33.23 -4.67
C GLU A 170 -6.94 32.18 -5.59
N LEU A 171 -6.13 31.32 -6.23
CA LEU A 171 -6.62 30.25 -7.08
C LEU A 171 -7.36 29.18 -6.26
N LEU A 172 -6.80 28.81 -5.11
CA LEU A 172 -7.37 27.83 -4.18
C LEU A 172 -8.71 28.31 -3.60
N ARG A 173 -8.85 29.60 -3.28
CA ARG A 173 -10.10 30.18 -2.79
C ARG A 173 -11.26 30.13 -3.80
N ARG A 174 -10.96 29.92 -5.10
CA ARG A 174 -11.97 29.78 -6.16
C ARG A 174 -12.47 28.35 -6.33
N LEU A 175 -11.81 27.38 -5.69
CA LEU A 175 -12.22 25.98 -5.76
C LEU A 175 -13.34 25.69 -4.76
N PRO A 176 -14.33 24.86 -5.10
CA PRO A 176 -15.38 24.46 -4.17
C PRO A 176 -14.81 23.46 -3.17
N TRP A 177 -14.53 23.89 -1.95
CA TRP A 177 -14.01 23.04 -0.87
C TRP A 177 -15.10 22.34 -0.06
N SER A 178 -16.33 22.86 -0.11
CA SER A 178 -17.53 22.26 0.47
C SER A 178 -18.77 22.72 -0.29
N GLU A 179 -19.96 22.23 0.07
CA GLU A 179 -21.24 22.71 -0.47
C GLU A 179 -21.58 24.14 -0.03
N ASP A 180 -20.86 24.69 0.96
CA ASP A 180 -20.99 26.05 1.43
C ASP A 180 -20.14 27.03 0.59
N GLU A 181 -20.72 28.05 0.02
CA GLU A 181 -20.05 29.03 -0.86
C GLU A 181 -18.94 29.85 -0.16
N GLU A 182 -18.89 29.87 1.18
CA GLU A 182 -17.90 30.61 1.99
C GLU A 182 -16.80 29.69 2.57
N ALA A 183 -16.66 28.48 2.10
CA ALA A 183 -15.69 27.56 2.67
C ALA A 183 -14.25 28.03 2.44
N GLU A 184 -13.52 28.21 3.53
CA GLU A 184 -12.09 28.49 3.49
C GLU A 184 -11.29 27.28 2.98
N VAL A 185 -10.11 27.55 2.42
CA VAL A 185 -9.18 26.46 2.02
C VAL A 185 -8.87 25.60 3.25
N PRO A 186 -9.06 24.28 3.19
CA PRO A 186 -8.80 23.41 4.33
C PRO A 186 -7.37 23.58 4.87
N PRO A 187 -7.17 23.68 6.19
CA PRO A 187 -5.84 23.87 6.78
C PRO A 187 -4.85 22.76 6.40
N GLU A 188 -5.34 21.55 6.17
CA GLU A 188 -4.52 20.41 5.73
C GLU A 188 -3.92 20.66 4.34
N VAL A 189 -4.71 21.21 3.42
CA VAL A 189 -4.26 21.54 2.05
C VAL A 189 -3.19 22.65 2.10
N LEU A 190 -3.40 23.66 2.94
CA LEU A 190 -2.41 24.73 3.12
C LEU A 190 -1.09 24.19 3.68
N LYS A 191 -1.15 23.32 4.70
CA LYS A 191 0.03 22.68 5.28
C LYS A 191 0.78 21.81 4.28
N GLU A 192 0.08 21.08 3.43
CA GLU A 192 0.70 20.29 2.37
C GLU A 192 1.44 21.16 1.35
N LEU A 193 0.84 22.28 0.97
CA LEU A 193 1.44 23.24 0.02
C LEU A 193 2.62 24.03 0.61
N GLN A 194 2.64 24.20 1.91
CA GLN A 194 3.74 24.87 2.62
C GLN A 194 4.99 23.97 2.75
N ARG A 195 4.81 22.65 2.70
CA ARG A 195 5.88 21.69 2.95
C ARG A 195 6.63 21.34 1.68
N HIS A 196 7.94 21.53 1.71
CA HIS A 196 8.83 21.24 0.60
C HIS A 196 9.95 20.31 1.08
N LEU A 197 10.11 19.17 0.39
CA LEU A 197 11.22 18.27 0.64
C LEU A 197 12.45 18.78 -0.12
N VAL A 198 13.53 19.02 0.59
CA VAL A 198 14.83 19.41 0.09
C VAL A 198 15.80 18.27 0.32
N LEU A 199 16.58 17.93 -0.70
CA LEU A 199 17.61 16.92 -0.66
C LEU A 199 18.97 17.59 -0.66
N HIS A 200 19.81 17.21 0.28
CA HIS A 200 21.20 17.67 0.35
C HIS A 200 22.08 16.69 -0.43
N HIS A 201 22.77 17.17 -1.42
CA HIS A 201 23.68 16.39 -2.25
C HIS A 201 25.13 16.81 -2.04
N ARG A 202 26.04 15.84 -2.01
CA ARG A 202 27.48 16.12 -1.99
C ARG A 202 27.97 16.34 -3.41
N GLY A 203 28.51 17.52 -3.67
CA GLY A 203 29.13 17.87 -4.93
C GLY A 203 30.51 17.22 -5.11
N ALA A 204 31.05 17.27 -6.33
CA ALA A 204 32.39 16.79 -6.66
C ALA A 204 33.51 17.57 -5.95
N ASP A 205 33.21 18.78 -5.52
CA ASP A 205 34.07 19.66 -4.71
C ASP A 205 34.03 19.36 -3.22
N GLY A 206 33.17 18.41 -2.79
CA GLY A 206 32.95 18.04 -1.39
C GLY A 206 31.95 18.92 -0.65
N GLU A 207 31.45 20.00 -1.29
CA GLU A 207 30.43 20.88 -0.72
C GLU A 207 29.03 20.29 -0.81
N GLU A 208 28.13 20.77 0.07
CA GLU A 208 26.74 20.36 0.07
C GLU A 208 25.86 21.31 -0.74
N TYR A 209 25.05 20.72 -1.62
CA TYR A 209 24.13 21.44 -2.49
C TYR A 209 22.70 21.04 -2.16
N ARG A 210 21.84 22.03 -2.01
CA ARG A 210 20.41 21.85 -1.74
C ARG A 210 19.63 21.80 -3.03
N LEU A 211 18.93 20.69 -3.28
CA LEU A 211 18.09 20.49 -4.45
C LEU A 211 16.67 20.16 -4.04
N THR A 212 15.70 20.82 -4.67
CA THR A 212 14.28 20.55 -4.46
C THR A 212 13.83 19.27 -5.16
N ILE A 213 12.64 18.76 -4.83
CA ILE A 213 12.02 17.60 -5.52
C ILE A 213 11.97 17.79 -7.04
N GLY A 214 11.66 19.01 -7.52
CA GLY A 214 11.57 19.31 -8.94
C GLY A 214 12.90 19.21 -9.71
N GLN A 215 14.02 19.21 -9.00
CA GLN A 215 15.39 19.10 -9.55
C GLN A 215 15.94 17.67 -9.48
N GLN A 216 15.18 16.73 -8.92
CA GLN A 216 15.60 15.34 -8.76
C GLN A 216 15.34 14.50 -10.02
N SER A 217 16.15 13.44 -10.19
CA SER A 217 15.90 12.42 -11.19
C SER A 217 14.64 11.61 -10.86
N GLN A 218 13.99 11.03 -11.90
CA GLN A 218 12.85 10.14 -11.70
C GLN A 218 13.22 8.93 -10.84
N GLY A 219 14.44 8.38 -11.02
CA GLY A 219 14.96 7.28 -10.20
C GLY A 219 15.05 7.65 -8.72
N THR A 220 15.57 8.84 -8.40
CA THR A 220 15.63 9.36 -7.03
C THR A 220 14.24 9.48 -6.41
N LEU A 221 13.29 10.05 -7.15
CA LEU A 221 11.91 10.21 -6.67
C LEU A 221 11.22 8.86 -6.47
N THR A 222 11.43 7.90 -7.37
CA THR A 222 10.88 6.55 -7.24
C THR A 222 11.49 5.83 -6.05
N TRP A 223 12.80 5.97 -5.83
CA TRP A 223 13.49 5.41 -4.67
C TRP A 223 12.89 5.93 -3.36
N LEU A 224 12.81 7.25 -3.18
CA LEU A 224 12.22 7.87 -1.99
C LEU A 224 10.77 7.43 -1.75
N ALA A 225 9.96 7.39 -2.82
CA ALA A 225 8.56 6.96 -2.77
C ALA A 225 8.38 5.46 -2.46
N THR A 226 9.42 4.65 -2.65
CA THR A 226 9.37 3.20 -2.41
C THR A 226 9.97 2.84 -1.05
N VAL A 227 11.12 3.41 -0.72
CA VAL A 227 11.85 3.05 0.48
C VAL A 227 11.19 3.58 1.76
N GLY A 228 10.51 4.72 1.71
CA GLY A 228 9.73 5.20 2.85
C GLY A 228 8.67 4.18 3.33
N PRO A 229 7.75 3.76 2.47
CA PRO A 229 6.82 2.66 2.78
C PRO A 229 7.49 1.35 3.17
N ALA A 230 8.65 1.02 2.59
CA ALA A 230 9.41 -0.19 2.94
C ALA A 230 9.95 -0.14 4.38
N MET A 231 10.52 0.99 4.79
CA MET A 231 10.97 1.20 6.16
C MET A 231 9.82 1.13 7.17
N ASP A 232 8.67 1.69 6.82
CA ASP A 232 7.47 1.59 7.68
C ASP A 232 6.98 0.13 7.78
N ALA A 233 7.03 -0.63 6.66
CA ALA A 233 6.71 -2.06 6.67
C ALA A 233 7.68 -2.86 7.53
N LEU A 234 8.99 -2.61 7.44
CA LEU A 234 10.02 -3.22 8.30
C LEU A 234 9.76 -2.92 9.78
N ARG A 235 9.52 -1.64 10.10
CA ARG A 235 9.23 -1.19 11.47
C ARG A 235 7.98 -1.83 12.07
N LEU A 236 6.96 -2.07 11.26
CA LEU A 236 5.67 -2.61 11.70
C LEU A 236 5.55 -4.14 11.54
N GLY A 237 6.53 -4.81 10.90
CA GLY A 237 6.46 -6.24 10.59
C GLY A 237 5.37 -6.57 9.56
N GLN A 238 5.16 -5.70 8.57
CA GLN A 238 4.10 -5.83 7.58
C GLN A 238 4.58 -6.48 6.29
N VAL A 239 3.63 -6.89 5.44
CA VAL A 239 3.90 -7.36 4.08
C VAL A 239 3.84 -6.17 3.12
N LEU A 240 4.91 -6.00 2.34
CA LEU A 240 5.01 -5.03 1.25
C LEU A 240 4.95 -5.77 -0.08
N CYS A 241 3.97 -5.46 -0.91
CA CYS A 241 3.80 -6.01 -2.26
C CYS A 241 4.16 -4.93 -3.29
N ILE A 242 5.08 -5.24 -4.21
CA ILE A 242 5.53 -4.30 -5.25
C ILE A 242 5.40 -5.00 -6.61
N ASP A 243 4.62 -4.41 -7.49
CA ASP A 243 4.54 -4.87 -8.88
C ASP A 243 5.63 -4.18 -9.70
N GLU A 244 6.37 -4.97 -10.51
CA GLU A 244 7.50 -4.50 -11.33
C GLU A 244 8.55 -3.70 -10.52
N LEU A 245 9.14 -4.33 -9.50
CA LEU A 245 10.10 -3.69 -8.58
C LEU A 245 11.25 -2.97 -9.29
N ASP A 246 11.69 -3.48 -10.44
CA ASP A 246 12.76 -2.93 -11.28
C ASP A 246 12.28 -1.78 -12.19
N ALA A 247 10.98 -1.50 -12.27
CA ALA A 247 10.48 -0.40 -13.06
C ALA A 247 10.93 0.96 -12.46
N SER A 248 11.74 1.69 -13.21
CA SER A 248 12.24 3.02 -12.83
C SER A 248 13.28 3.05 -11.69
N LEU A 249 13.76 1.90 -11.19
CA LEU A 249 14.86 1.82 -10.24
C LEU A 249 16.10 1.24 -10.90
N HIS A 250 17.28 1.74 -10.49
CA HIS A 250 18.55 1.13 -10.87
C HIS A 250 18.68 -0.25 -10.19
N PRO A 251 19.24 -1.29 -10.85
CA PRO A 251 19.38 -2.63 -10.26
C PRO A 251 20.02 -2.64 -8.86
N THR A 252 21.01 -1.78 -8.61
CA THR A 252 21.63 -1.62 -7.29
C THR A 252 20.60 -1.22 -6.22
N LEU A 253 19.69 -0.28 -6.53
CA LEU A 253 18.66 0.18 -5.59
C LEU A 253 17.62 -0.92 -5.33
N THR A 254 17.30 -1.69 -6.36
CA THR A 254 16.40 -2.83 -6.25
C THR A 254 17.00 -3.90 -5.34
N ALA A 255 18.28 -4.26 -5.53
CA ALA A 255 19.01 -5.18 -4.65
C ALA A 255 19.08 -4.66 -3.21
N THR A 256 19.45 -3.38 -3.01
CA THR A 256 19.48 -2.76 -1.68
C THR A 256 18.14 -2.88 -0.97
N LEU A 257 17.01 -2.63 -1.67
CA LEU A 257 15.69 -2.75 -1.09
C LEU A 257 15.39 -4.18 -0.63
N VAL A 258 15.71 -5.17 -1.45
CA VAL A 258 15.53 -6.59 -1.10
C VAL A 258 16.41 -6.99 0.09
N ASP A 259 17.66 -6.54 0.11
CA ASP A 259 18.61 -6.83 1.18
C ASP A 259 18.18 -6.24 2.53
N MET A 260 17.51 -5.07 2.54
CA MET A 260 16.93 -4.53 3.77
C MET A 260 15.93 -5.49 4.43
N PHE A 261 15.16 -6.25 3.66
CA PHE A 261 14.21 -7.25 4.19
C PHE A 261 14.89 -8.56 4.61
N LYS A 262 16.08 -8.86 4.09
CA LYS A 262 16.89 -10.02 4.48
C LYS A 262 17.77 -9.74 5.70
N ASP A 263 18.09 -8.48 5.96
CA ASP A 263 18.95 -8.08 7.08
C ASP A 263 18.23 -8.30 8.43
N PRO A 264 18.73 -9.20 9.31
CA PRO A 264 18.09 -9.49 10.58
C PRO A 264 18.18 -8.32 11.57
N ASP A 265 19.14 -7.41 11.40
CA ASP A 265 19.30 -6.24 12.25
C ASP A 265 18.29 -5.13 11.90
N LEU A 266 17.90 -5.04 10.63
CA LEU A 266 16.86 -4.13 10.17
C LEU A 266 15.46 -4.74 10.28
N ASN A 267 15.32 -6.01 9.89
CA ASN A 267 14.03 -6.71 9.87
C ASN A 267 13.76 -7.49 11.15
N THR A 268 13.81 -6.83 12.27
CA THR A 268 13.63 -7.45 13.60
C THR A 268 12.21 -7.96 13.87
N ARG A 269 11.23 -7.53 13.06
CA ARG A 269 9.81 -7.89 13.21
C ARG A 269 9.27 -8.86 12.17
N GLY A 270 10.14 -9.39 11.29
CA GLY A 270 9.77 -10.38 10.28
C GLY A 270 8.86 -9.80 9.19
N ALA A 271 9.08 -8.55 8.78
CA ALA A 271 8.43 -7.99 7.61
C ALA A 271 8.75 -8.80 6.35
N GLN A 272 7.85 -8.80 5.39
CA GLN A 272 8.00 -9.55 4.15
C GLN A 272 7.89 -8.62 2.94
N ILE A 273 8.71 -8.85 1.93
CA ILE A 273 8.58 -8.24 0.62
C ILE A 273 8.13 -9.29 -0.40
N VAL A 274 7.08 -9.00 -1.16
CA VAL A 274 6.58 -9.82 -2.27
C VAL A 274 6.60 -8.94 -3.51
N PHE A 275 7.31 -9.34 -4.53
CA PHE A 275 7.45 -8.49 -5.72
C PHE A 275 7.46 -9.30 -7.01
N THR A 276 7.09 -8.64 -8.11
CA THR A 276 7.37 -9.08 -9.47
C THR A 276 8.55 -8.30 -10.02
N THR A 277 9.34 -8.90 -10.89
CA THR A 277 10.49 -8.26 -11.51
C THR A 277 10.85 -8.92 -12.86
N HIS A 278 11.42 -8.15 -13.77
CA HIS A 278 12.05 -8.64 -14.99
C HIS A 278 13.58 -8.78 -14.83
N ASP A 279 14.16 -8.30 -13.72
CA ASP A 279 15.59 -8.41 -13.45
C ASP A 279 15.91 -9.80 -12.87
N THR A 280 16.53 -10.64 -13.73
CA THR A 280 16.93 -12.00 -13.35
C THR A 280 18.11 -12.03 -12.37
N ALA A 281 18.88 -10.95 -12.22
CA ALA A 281 19.99 -10.87 -11.27
C ALA A 281 19.53 -10.98 -9.81
N LEU A 282 18.26 -10.68 -9.53
CA LEU A 282 17.68 -10.82 -8.19
C LEU A 282 17.37 -12.28 -7.81
N LEU A 283 17.42 -13.23 -8.75
CA LEU A 283 17.21 -14.64 -8.47
C LEU A 283 18.47 -15.32 -7.91
N ASP A 284 19.62 -14.72 -8.12
CA ASP A 284 20.92 -15.27 -7.70
C ASP A 284 21.36 -14.76 -6.31
N ASN A 285 20.55 -13.94 -5.66
CA ASN A 285 20.80 -13.32 -4.34
C ASN A 285 20.00 -13.96 -3.19
#